data_2d19d83fc8f9fa07c3d464164fac2513
#
_entry.id   2d19d83fc8f9fa07c3d464164fac2513
#
_cell.length_a   1.000
_cell.length_b   1.000
_cell.length_c   1.000
_cell.angle_alpha   90.00
_cell.angle_beta   90.00
_cell.angle_gamma   90.00
#
_symmetry.space_group_name_H-M   'P 1'
#
loop_
_entity.id
_entity.type
_entity.pdbx_description
1 polymer ?
#
loop_
_entity_poly.entity_id
_entity_poly.type
_entity_poly.pdbx_seq_one_letter_code
_entity_poly.pdbx_strand_id
1 'polypeptide(L)'
;MVYLTYVSFTQNQSFCDISKEVSCDIVVNSLYSKVFGVPVSVLGLFYFVTVLFLALLSKKEKAIKTIFLLTLLSIFPSLYLTFTEIFFIKSICLLCETSKVLMGGILAVSFAATKFSGEKNIFRLSAPVIVAGIAVAGIMYFSQTGVVSKKDYSELVQCLNEKGVVYYKSV
;
A
#
# COMPACT_ATOMS: atom_id res chain seq x y z
N MET A 1 8.10 -5.16 -5.96
CA MET A 1 6.73 -4.84 -6.44
C MET A 1 6.30 -5.68 -7.65
N VAL A 2 7.12 -5.87 -8.69
CA VAL A 2 6.76 -6.70 -9.88
C VAL A 2 6.31 -8.11 -9.46
N TYR A 3 7.07 -8.77 -8.58
CA TYR A 3 6.74 -10.10 -8.07
C TYR A 3 5.38 -10.15 -7.34
N LEU A 4 5.10 -9.18 -6.45
CA LEU A 4 3.82 -9.11 -5.74
C LEU A 4 2.65 -8.87 -6.69
N THR A 5 2.86 -8.08 -7.74
CA THR A 5 1.85 -7.87 -8.78
C THR A 5 1.57 -9.18 -9.53
N TYR A 6 2.61 -9.93 -9.87
CA TYR A 6 2.47 -11.23 -10.50
C TYR A 6 1.69 -12.23 -9.62
N VAL A 7 2.05 -12.33 -8.33
CA VAL A 7 1.35 -13.19 -7.36
C VAL A 7 -0.13 -12.79 -7.21
N SER A 8 -0.41 -11.48 -7.18
CA SER A 8 -1.78 -10.96 -7.08
C SER A 8 -2.68 -11.38 -8.25
N PHE A 9 -2.11 -11.54 -9.45
CA PHE A 9 -2.86 -11.97 -10.63
C PHE A 9 -2.93 -13.49 -10.80
N THR A 10 -1.87 -14.21 -10.45
CA THR A 10 -1.78 -15.67 -10.65
C THR A 10 -2.29 -16.48 -9.48
N GLN A 11 -2.50 -15.87 -8.31
CA GLN A 11 -2.92 -16.53 -7.06
C GLN A 11 -2.03 -17.74 -6.69
N ASN A 12 -0.79 -17.77 -7.14
CA ASN A 12 0.18 -18.81 -6.79
C ASN A 12 0.78 -18.52 -5.41
N GLN A 13 1.17 -19.58 -4.70
CA GLN A 13 1.87 -19.44 -3.42
C GLN A 13 3.16 -18.63 -3.59
N SER A 14 3.36 -17.63 -2.72
CA SER A 14 4.56 -16.82 -2.73
C SER A 14 5.66 -17.45 -1.89
N PHE A 15 6.91 -17.21 -2.27
CA PHE A 15 8.07 -17.67 -1.51
C PHE A 15 8.21 -16.98 -0.13
N CYS A 16 7.49 -15.90 0.11
CA CYS A 16 7.51 -15.16 1.37
C CYS A 16 6.42 -15.62 2.37
N ASP A 17 5.77 -16.75 2.11
CA ASP A 17 4.84 -17.38 3.02
C ASP A 17 5.60 -18.30 3.99
N ILE A 18 6.15 -17.69 5.06
CA ILE A 18 7.03 -18.36 6.01
C ILE A 18 6.24 -18.90 7.22
N SER A 19 5.23 -18.15 7.65
CA SER A 19 4.38 -18.50 8.80
C SER A 19 3.01 -17.81 8.70
N LYS A 20 2.05 -18.21 9.55
CA LYS A 20 0.74 -17.58 9.61
C LYS A 20 0.80 -16.08 9.95
N GLU A 21 1.84 -15.64 10.65
CA GLU A 21 2.06 -14.25 11.03
C GLU A 21 2.84 -13.47 9.96
N VAL A 22 3.63 -14.18 9.12
CA VAL A 22 4.42 -13.60 8.03
C VAL A 22 4.05 -14.32 6.74
N SER A 23 3.06 -13.76 6.06
CA SER A 23 2.53 -14.31 4.81
C SER A 23 2.19 -13.19 3.85
N CYS A 24 2.86 -13.18 2.69
CA CYS A 24 2.51 -12.26 1.62
C CYS A 24 1.19 -12.64 0.96
N ASP A 25 0.86 -13.93 0.92
CA ASP A 25 -0.34 -14.42 0.25
C ASP A 25 -1.61 -13.99 0.99
N ILE A 26 -1.61 -14.06 2.32
CA ILE A 26 -2.73 -13.61 3.14
C ILE A 26 -2.97 -12.12 2.94
N VAL A 27 -1.90 -11.32 2.93
CA VAL A 27 -1.99 -9.87 2.77
C VAL A 27 -2.43 -9.48 1.37
N VAL A 28 -1.82 -10.06 0.32
CA VAL A 28 -2.10 -9.72 -1.09
C VAL A 28 -3.50 -10.18 -1.51
N ASN A 29 -4.02 -11.29 -0.97
CA ASN A 29 -5.35 -11.80 -1.27
C ASN A 29 -6.44 -11.25 -0.34
N SER A 30 -6.09 -10.46 0.68
CA SER A 30 -7.06 -9.84 1.58
C SER A 30 -7.97 -8.85 0.85
N LEU A 31 -9.16 -8.60 1.42
CA LEU A 31 -10.07 -7.56 0.91
C LEU A 31 -9.45 -6.16 0.96
N TYR A 32 -8.52 -5.96 1.89
CA TYR A 32 -7.81 -4.71 2.09
C TYR A 32 -6.68 -4.47 1.08
N SER A 33 -6.27 -5.50 0.32
CA SER A 33 -5.24 -5.39 -0.72
C SER A 33 -5.73 -4.74 -2.02
N LYS A 34 -7.03 -4.52 -2.15
CA LYS A 34 -7.65 -3.94 -3.35
C LYS A 34 -8.29 -2.60 -3.04
N VAL A 35 -7.95 -1.60 -3.83
CA VAL A 35 -8.56 -0.26 -3.78
C VAL A 35 -9.28 -0.02 -5.10
N PHE A 36 -10.59 0.18 -5.06
CA PHE A 36 -11.44 0.26 -6.26
C PHE A 36 -11.28 -0.92 -7.24
N GLY A 37 -11.00 -2.12 -6.72
CA GLY A 37 -10.78 -3.31 -7.53
C GLY A 37 -9.36 -3.48 -8.09
N VAL A 38 -8.49 -2.49 -7.92
CA VAL A 38 -7.07 -2.54 -8.35
C VAL A 38 -6.20 -3.01 -7.18
N PRO A 39 -5.34 -4.03 -7.38
CA PRO A 39 -4.39 -4.45 -6.35
C PRO A 39 -3.42 -3.32 -5.98
N VAL A 40 -3.20 -3.12 -4.68
CA VAL A 40 -2.28 -2.08 -4.18
C VAL A 40 -0.85 -2.30 -4.68
N SER A 41 -0.46 -3.54 -4.96
CA SER A 41 0.85 -3.88 -5.55
C SER A 41 1.07 -3.21 -6.91
N VAL A 42 0.02 -3.05 -7.73
CA VAL A 42 0.07 -2.33 -9.02
C VAL A 42 0.31 -0.84 -8.80
N LEU A 43 -0.37 -0.24 -7.84
CA LEU A 43 -0.16 1.17 -7.48
C LEU A 43 1.26 1.42 -6.98
N GLY A 44 1.79 0.51 -6.16
CA GLY A 44 3.18 0.56 -5.70
C GLY A 44 4.19 0.41 -6.84
N LEU A 45 3.92 -0.49 -7.79
CA LEU A 45 4.75 -0.64 -8.99
C LEU A 45 4.78 0.65 -9.82
N PHE A 46 3.61 1.23 -10.06
CA PHE A 46 3.48 2.50 -10.80
C PHE A 46 4.25 3.64 -10.11
N TYR A 47 4.18 3.73 -8.78
CA TYR A 47 4.94 4.69 -8.00
C TYR A 47 6.46 4.54 -8.23
N PHE A 48 7.02 3.32 -8.09
CA PHE A 48 8.45 3.09 -8.26
C PHE A 48 8.92 3.34 -9.69
N VAL A 49 8.13 2.97 -10.70
CA VAL A 49 8.43 3.25 -12.11
C VAL A 49 8.46 4.76 -12.36
N THR A 50 7.49 5.49 -11.82
CA THR A 50 7.43 6.96 -11.96
C THR A 50 8.64 7.62 -11.30
N VAL A 51 9.00 7.22 -10.08
CA VAL A 51 10.18 7.75 -9.38
C VAL A 51 11.46 7.45 -10.16
N LEU A 52 11.61 6.23 -10.67
CA LEU A 52 12.76 5.84 -11.49
C LEU A 52 12.85 6.68 -12.77
N PHE A 53 11.74 6.85 -13.46
CA PHE A 53 11.66 7.66 -14.68
C PHE A 53 12.04 9.13 -14.41
N LEU A 54 11.50 9.72 -13.34
CA LEU A 54 11.85 11.07 -12.94
C LEU A 54 13.33 11.19 -12.57
N ALA A 55 13.90 10.20 -11.86
CA ALA A 55 15.30 10.20 -11.48
C ALA A 55 16.25 10.10 -12.68
N LEU A 56 15.89 9.29 -13.69
CA LEU A 56 16.74 9.08 -14.88
C LEU A 56 16.64 10.23 -15.90
N LEU A 57 15.44 10.76 -16.14
CA LEU A 57 15.24 11.77 -17.19
C LEU A 57 15.48 13.19 -16.73
N SER A 58 15.46 13.46 -15.44
CA SER A 58 15.46 14.82 -14.93
C SER A 58 16.70 15.11 -14.10
N LYS A 59 17.68 15.72 -14.72
CA LYS A 59 18.89 16.27 -14.05
C LYS A 59 18.65 17.59 -13.32
N LYS A 60 17.41 18.05 -13.14
CA LYS A 60 17.06 19.37 -12.63
C LYS A 60 16.49 19.29 -11.21
N GLU A 61 16.72 20.30 -10.40
CA GLU A 61 16.20 20.49 -9.04
C GLU A 61 14.66 20.28 -8.96
N LYS A 62 13.92 20.58 -10.03
CA LYS A 62 12.48 20.37 -10.11
C LYS A 62 12.08 18.90 -9.93
N ALA A 63 12.87 17.96 -10.47
CA ALA A 63 12.57 16.54 -10.31
C ALA A 63 12.72 16.06 -8.88
N ILE A 64 13.75 16.50 -8.19
CA ILE A 64 13.97 16.14 -6.78
C ILE A 64 12.81 16.63 -5.93
N LYS A 65 12.30 17.85 -6.19
CA LYS A 65 11.11 18.38 -5.52
C LYS A 65 9.86 17.55 -5.84
N THR A 66 9.68 17.17 -7.09
CA THR A 66 8.54 16.33 -7.50
C THR A 66 8.60 14.95 -6.87
N ILE A 67 9.78 14.32 -6.85
CA ILE A 67 9.99 13.02 -6.18
C ILE A 67 9.69 13.14 -4.69
N PHE A 68 10.17 14.19 -4.03
CA PHE A 68 9.89 14.44 -2.62
C PHE A 68 8.39 14.55 -2.35
N LEU A 69 7.67 15.38 -3.10
CA LEU A 69 6.22 15.59 -2.94
C LEU A 69 5.41 14.32 -3.25
N LEU A 70 5.80 13.59 -4.29
CA LEU A 70 5.16 12.32 -4.67
C LEU A 70 5.35 11.26 -3.58
N THR A 71 6.57 11.15 -3.05
CA THR A 71 6.86 10.21 -1.95
C THR A 71 6.14 10.61 -0.68
N LEU A 72 6.09 11.91 -0.36
CA LEU A 72 5.36 12.43 0.78
C LEU A 72 3.87 12.11 0.69
N LEU A 73 3.27 12.25 -0.51
CA LEU A 73 1.87 11.89 -0.75
C LEU A 73 1.63 10.39 -0.54
N SER A 74 2.54 9.54 -1.05
CA SER A 74 2.38 8.08 -1.05
C SER A 74 2.65 7.45 0.32
N ILE A 75 3.33 8.12 1.24
CA ILE A 75 3.65 7.56 2.55
C ILE A 75 2.42 7.42 3.44
N PHE A 76 1.42 8.32 3.33
CA PHE A 76 0.20 8.28 4.13
C PHE A 76 -0.65 7.03 3.86
N PRO A 77 -1.04 6.72 2.61
CA PRO A 77 -1.74 5.48 2.31
C PRO A 77 -0.89 4.24 2.64
N SER A 78 0.44 4.31 2.52
CA SER A 78 1.34 3.22 2.90
C SER A 78 1.31 2.94 4.40
N LEU A 79 1.33 3.97 5.26
CA LEU A 79 1.19 3.83 6.71
C LEU A 79 -0.19 3.28 7.10
N TYR A 80 -1.24 3.73 6.44
CA TYR A 80 -2.59 3.19 6.62
C TYR A 80 -2.63 1.68 6.35
N LEU A 81 -1.97 1.21 5.27
CA LEU A 81 -1.89 -0.22 4.96
C LEU A 81 -1.12 -1.01 6.02
N THR A 82 -0.01 -0.47 6.57
CA THR A 82 0.69 -1.09 7.70
C THR A 82 -0.22 -1.24 8.91
N PHE A 83 -0.98 -0.19 9.21
CA PHE A 83 -1.97 -0.25 10.30
C PHE A 83 -2.98 -1.37 10.06
N THR A 84 -3.49 -1.49 8.84
CA THR A 84 -4.45 -2.53 8.46
C THR A 84 -3.84 -3.93 8.53
N GLU A 85 -2.59 -4.12 8.10
CA GLU A 85 -1.86 -5.39 8.19
C GLU A 85 -1.75 -5.86 9.65
N ILE A 86 -1.38 -4.96 10.57
CA ILE A 86 -1.16 -5.30 11.98
C ILE A 86 -2.48 -5.53 12.74
N PHE A 87 -3.46 -4.64 12.57
CA PHE A 87 -4.67 -4.65 13.41
C PHE A 87 -5.81 -5.51 12.84
N PHE A 88 -5.96 -5.57 11.51
CA PHE A 88 -7.08 -6.26 10.87
C PHE A 88 -6.67 -7.60 10.28
N ILE A 89 -5.55 -7.68 9.56
CA ILE A 89 -5.12 -8.91 8.87
C ILE A 89 -4.35 -9.81 9.83
N LYS A 90 -3.62 -9.23 10.80
CA LYS A 90 -2.71 -9.94 11.73
C LYS A 90 -1.65 -10.78 11.03
N SER A 91 -1.27 -10.37 9.83
CA SER A 91 -0.19 -10.94 9.03
C SER A 91 0.60 -9.81 8.38
N ILE A 92 1.92 -9.94 8.39
CA ILE A 92 2.84 -8.94 7.86
C ILE A 92 3.40 -9.45 6.53
N CYS A 93 3.33 -8.61 5.50
CA CYS A 93 3.97 -8.88 4.22
C CYS A 93 5.41 -8.32 4.22
N LEU A 94 6.41 -9.19 4.29
CA LEU A 94 7.82 -8.79 4.34
C LEU A 94 8.24 -7.93 3.14
N LEU A 95 7.77 -8.28 1.93
CA LEU A 95 8.04 -7.52 0.71
C LEU A 95 7.37 -6.14 0.71
N CYS A 96 6.18 -6.04 1.30
CA CYS A 96 5.50 -4.75 1.46
C CYS A 96 6.26 -3.84 2.43
N GLU A 97 6.71 -4.38 3.56
CA GLU A 97 7.49 -3.62 4.55
C GLU A 97 8.85 -3.17 3.99
N THR A 98 9.55 -4.04 3.28
CA THR A 98 10.80 -3.67 2.59
C THR A 98 10.60 -2.51 1.62
N SER A 99 9.49 -2.51 0.88
CA SER A 99 9.15 -1.42 -0.04
C SER A 99 8.88 -0.11 0.69
N LYS A 100 8.25 -0.14 1.87
CA LYS A 100 8.01 1.04 2.72
C LYS A 100 9.33 1.61 3.26
N VAL A 101 10.27 0.75 3.67
CA VAL A 101 11.61 1.18 4.08
C VAL A 101 12.35 1.89 2.93
N LEU A 102 12.26 1.35 1.71
CA LEU A 102 12.81 2.01 0.52
C LEU A 102 12.17 3.38 0.25
N MET A 103 10.84 3.49 0.38
CA MET A 103 10.13 4.77 0.26
C MET A 103 10.61 5.78 1.32
N GLY A 104 10.81 5.34 2.57
CA GLY A 104 11.38 6.15 3.63
C GLY A 104 12.80 6.64 3.30
N GLY A 105 13.63 5.77 2.72
CA GLY A 105 14.97 6.14 2.23
C GLY A 105 14.93 7.19 1.11
N ILE A 106 14.06 7.01 0.13
CA ILE A 106 13.84 7.98 -0.96
C ILE A 106 13.38 9.33 -0.39
N LEU A 107 12.47 9.32 0.59
CA LEU A 107 12.01 10.54 1.26
C LEU A 107 13.15 11.26 1.97
N ALA A 108 13.97 10.55 2.74
CA ALA A 108 15.09 11.12 3.47
C ALA A 108 16.13 11.74 2.54
N VAL A 109 16.53 11.03 1.48
CA VAL A 109 17.49 11.52 0.49
C VAL A 109 16.95 12.73 -0.25
N SER A 110 15.67 12.68 -0.70
CA SER A 110 15.03 13.79 -1.40
C SER A 110 14.87 15.01 -0.50
N PHE A 111 14.56 14.82 0.78
CA PHE A 111 14.50 15.91 1.77
C PHE A 111 15.85 16.56 1.99
N ALA A 112 16.91 15.75 2.18
CA ALA A 112 18.26 16.26 2.32
C ALA A 112 18.70 17.07 1.08
N ALA A 113 18.45 16.54 -0.11
CA ALA A 113 18.79 17.21 -1.37
C ALA A 113 18.04 18.55 -1.55
N THR A 114 16.76 18.60 -1.19
CA THR A 114 15.97 19.84 -1.27
C THR A 114 16.38 20.88 -0.23
N LYS A 115 16.78 20.44 0.96
CA LYS A 115 17.34 21.34 2.01
C LYS A 115 18.66 21.96 1.57
N PHE A 116 19.52 21.18 0.92
CA PHE A 116 20.79 21.70 0.36
C PHE A 116 20.59 22.73 -0.76
N SER A 117 19.49 22.63 -1.54
CA SER A 117 19.15 23.61 -2.58
C SER A 117 18.59 24.94 -2.04
N GLY A 118 18.56 25.16 -0.72
CA GLY A 118 18.22 26.45 -0.10
C GLY A 118 16.76 26.89 -0.26
N GLU A 119 15.86 25.97 -0.58
CA GLU A 119 14.44 26.27 -0.81
C GLU A 119 13.69 26.55 0.49
N LYS A 120 13.50 27.83 0.79
CA LYS A 120 12.72 28.29 1.98
C LYS A 120 11.23 27.96 1.91
N ASN A 121 10.72 27.66 0.72
CA ASN A 121 9.27 27.45 0.49
C ASN A 121 8.82 25.97 0.53
N ILE A 122 9.72 25.04 0.77
CA ILE A 122 9.40 23.60 0.71
C ILE A 122 8.36 23.22 1.77
N PHE A 123 8.43 23.85 2.95
CA PHE A 123 7.48 23.61 4.03
C PHE A 123 6.08 24.10 3.66
N ARG A 124 5.98 25.25 2.98
CA ARG A 124 4.69 25.79 2.49
C ARG A 124 4.09 24.92 1.38
N LEU A 125 4.96 24.30 0.58
CA LEU A 125 4.52 23.41 -0.51
C LEU A 125 4.17 22.00 -0.02
N SER A 126 4.77 21.51 1.08
CA SER A 126 4.47 20.20 1.67
C SER A 126 3.14 20.18 2.40
N ALA A 127 2.67 21.30 2.96
CA ALA A 127 1.43 21.37 3.73
C ALA A 127 0.20 20.87 2.94
N PRO A 128 -0.10 21.36 1.71
CA PRO A 128 -1.24 20.86 0.94
C PRO A 128 -1.08 19.38 0.54
N VAL A 129 0.15 18.90 0.35
CA VAL A 129 0.43 17.49 0.00
C VAL A 129 0.15 16.58 1.19
N ILE A 130 0.46 17.01 2.42
CA ILE A 130 0.13 16.28 3.63
C ILE A 130 -1.40 16.14 3.78
N VAL A 131 -2.13 17.24 3.59
CA VAL A 131 -3.60 17.23 3.64
C VAL A 131 -4.17 16.29 2.56
N ALA A 132 -3.65 16.37 1.34
CA ALA A 132 -4.04 15.46 0.26
C ALA A 132 -3.72 13.99 0.58
N GLY A 133 -2.56 13.70 1.18
CA GLY A 133 -2.17 12.36 1.61
C GLY A 133 -3.11 11.77 2.67
N ILE A 134 -3.50 12.58 3.65
CA ILE A 134 -4.49 12.20 4.67
C ILE A 134 -5.86 11.96 4.02
N ALA A 135 -6.27 12.80 3.09
CA ALA A 135 -7.52 12.63 2.35
C ALA A 135 -7.53 11.33 1.54
N VAL A 136 -6.44 11.01 0.84
CA VAL A 136 -6.30 9.74 0.10
C VAL A 136 -6.38 8.54 1.03
N ALA A 137 -5.69 8.57 2.18
CA ALA A 137 -5.77 7.50 3.18
C ALA A 137 -7.22 7.35 3.72
N GLY A 138 -7.93 8.46 3.95
CA GLY A 138 -9.34 8.46 4.34
C GLY A 138 -10.26 7.87 3.27
N ILE A 139 -10.05 8.18 2.00
CA ILE A 139 -10.79 7.61 0.88
C ILE A 139 -10.54 6.09 0.78
N MET A 140 -9.30 5.65 0.97
CA MET A 140 -8.97 4.22 1.01
C MET A 140 -9.70 3.51 2.15
N TYR A 141 -9.68 4.08 3.35
CA TYR A 141 -10.43 3.56 4.49
C TYR A 141 -11.91 3.43 4.19
N PHE A 142 -12.54 4.47 3.64
CA PHE A 142 -13.97 4.46 3.33
C PHE A 142 -14.32 3.48 2.21
N SER A 143 -13.46 3.36 1.19
CA SER A 143 -13.61 2.39 0.10
C SER A 143 -13.56 0.95 0.62
N GLN A 144 -12.63 0.65 1.51
CA GLN A 144 -12.46 -0.70 2.06
C GLN A 144 -13.56 -1.06 3.05
N THR A 145 -13.95 -0.16 3.94
CA THR A 145 -15.06 -0.39 4.87
C THR A 145 -16.40 -0.55 4.14
N GLY A 146 -16.63 0.22 3.08
CA GLY A 146 -17.81 0.09 2.23
C GLY A 146 -17.90 -1.25 1.48
N VAL A 147 -16.77 -1.82 1.07
CA VAL A 147 -16.71 -3.14 0.43
C VAL A 147 -16.94 -4.26 1.45
N VAL A 148 -16.39 -4.14 2.64
CA VAL A 148 -16.59 -5.12 3.73
C VAL A 148 -18.05 -5.13 4.17
N SER A 149 -18.70 -3.96 4.26
CA SER A 149 -20.13 -3.85 4.63
C SER A 149 -21.08 -4.36 3.55
N LYS A 150 -20.70 -4.28 2.26
CA LYS A 150 -21.54 -4.76 1.15
C LYS A 150 -21.44 -6.26 0.88
N LYS A 151 -20.38 -6.92 1.33
CA LYS A 151 -20.31 -8.39 1.29
C LYS A 151 -20.97 -8.98 2.53
N ASP A 152 -22.27 -8.92 2.55
CA ASP A 152 -23.05 -9.68 3.52
C ASP A 152 -22.98 -11.16 3.12
N TYR A 153 -22.14 -11.90 3.84
CA TYR A 153 -21.98 -13.35 3.64
C TYR A 153 -23.07 -14.15 4.34
N SER A 154 -24.11 -13.51 4.89
CA SER A 154 -25.17 -14.17 5.63
C SER A 154 -25.90 -15.20 4.78
N GLU A 155 -26.20 -14.89 3.51
CA GLU A 155 -26.82 -15.86 2.59
C GLU A 155 -25.89 -17.05 2.27
N LEU A 156 -24.57 -16.78 2.10
CA LEU A 156 -23.59 -17.85 1.83
C LEU A 156 -23.42 -18.77 3.04
N VAL A 157 -23.37 -18.19 4.24
CA VAL A 157 -23.27 -18.93 5.51
C VAL A 157 -24.53 -19.75 5.73
N GLN A 158 -25.70 -19.21 5.42
CA GLN A 158 -26.98 -19.91 5.54
C GLN A 158 -27.07 -21.09 4.55
N CYS A 159 -26.67 -20.91 3.30
CA CYS A 159 -26.60 -21.96 2.29
C CYS A 159 -25.58 -23.07 2.64
N LEU A 160 -24.44 -22.71 3.24
CA LEU A 160 -23.44 -23.66 3.69
C LEU A 160 -23.93 -24.47 4.92
N ASN A 161 -24.68 -23.83 5.81
CA ASN A 161 -25.26 -24.47 6.99
C ASN A 161 -26.36 -25.47 6.61
N GLU A 162 -27.17 -25.15 5.60
CA GLU A 162 -28.19 -26.05 5.05
C GLU A 162 -27.58 -27.27 4.36
N LYS A 163 -26.36 -27.15 3.78
CA LYS A 163 -25.65 -28.26 3.14
C LYS A 163 -24.77 -29.08 4.08
N GLY A 164 -24.79 -28.79 5.39
CA GLY A 164 -24.07 -29.56 6.40
C GLY A 164 -22.55 -29.42 6.36
N VAL A 165 -22.04 -28.36 5.74
CA VAL A 165 -20.60 -28.10 5.69
C VAL A 165 -20.18 -27.46 7.01
N VAL A 166 -19.44 -28.22 7.83
CA VAL A 166 -18.91 -27.74 9.11
C VAL A 166 -17.73 -26.83 8.85
N TYR A 167 -17.87 -25.55 9.18
CA TYR A 167 -16.80 -24.56 9.08
C TYR A 167 -15.88 -24.67 10.29
N TYR A 168 -14.68 -25.24 10.13
CA TYR A 168 -13.65 -25.18 11.16
C TYR A 168 -13.01 -23.80 11.13
N LYS A 169 -13.43 -22.92 12.04
CA LYS A 169 -12.71 -21.68 12.33
C LYS A 169 -11.41 -22.08 13.01
N SER A 170 -10.29 -22.04 12.28
CA SER A 170 -8.96 -22.11 12.90
C SER A 170 -8.76 -20.85 13.74
N VAL A 171 -8.76 -21.03 15.04
CA VAL A 171 -8.42 -20.01 16.05
C VAL A 171 -6.93 -19.72 15.97
#